data_b683d86a921fd7d6dfe8ebe8db99c2d6
#
_entry.id   b683d86a921fd7d6dfe8ebe8db99c2d6
#
_cell.length_a   1.000
_cell.length_b   1.000
_cell.length_c   1.000
_cell.angle_alpha   90.00
_cell.angle_beta   90.00
_cell.angle_gamma   90.00
#
_symmetry.space_group_name_H-M   'P 1'
#
loop_
_entity.id
_entity.type
_entity.pdbx_description
1 polymer ?
#
loop_
_entity_poly.entity_id
_entity_poly.type
_entity_poly.pdbx_seq_one_letter_code
_entity_poly.pdbx_strand_id
1 'polypeptide(L)'
;MFRLIRRKKRDIGRDAAKQLLSGARIGILAVNGDDGYPYAVPINYLYDPGCEKIYFHGAKAGHKYDAITACDKVCFTVYGEEVIREEAWAPFVQSAVVFGRCRKMEATPETVKTLKQLAMKYYPEEAIADREIEKSGQAVQMFEIDIEYITGKCVQEK
;
A
#
# COMPACT_ATOMS: atom_id res chain seq x y z
N MET A 1 18.57 5.57 -8.50
CA MET A 1 18.26 4.46 -9.45
C MET A 1 17.68 3.28 -8.68
N PHE A 2 16.55 2.75 -9.13
CA PHE A 2 15.93 1.57 -8.52
C PHE A 2 16.62 0.28 -8.98
N ARG A 3 16.70 -0.70 -8.08
CA ARG A 3 17.35 -1.97 -8.37
C ARG A 3 16.40 -2.94 -9.03
N LEU A 4 16.88 -3.65 -10.05
CA LEU A 4 16.19 -4.78 -10.66
C LEU A 4 16.21 -6.00 -9.74
N ILE A 5 15.26 -6.90 -9.93
CA ILE A 5 15.26 -8.20 -9.24
C ILE A 5 16.49 -9.00 -9.68
N ARG A 6 17.34 -9.36 -8.70
CA ARG A 6 18.60 -10.06 -8.95
C ARG A 6 18.42 -11.44 -9.61
N ARG A 7 17.44 -12.19 -9.14
CA ARG A 7 17.10 -13.52 -9.69
C ARG A 7 15.97 -13.37 -10.70
N LYS A 8 16.33 -13.22 -11.97
CA LYS A 8 15.37 -12.99 -13.07
C LYS A 8 14.27 -14.04 -13.16
N LYS A 9 14.57 -15.32 -12.88
CA LYS A 9 13.57 -16.39 -12.88
C LYS A 9 12.50 -16.24 -11.79
N ARG A 10 12.74 -15.42 -10.78
CA ARG A 10 11.79 -15.10 -9.70
C ARG A 10 11.00 -13.81 -9.93
N ASP A 11 11.31 -13.09 -10.98
CA ASP A 11 10.58 -11.91 -11.38
C ASP A 11 9.23 -12.35 -11.98
N ILE A 12 8.14 -11.88 -11.39
CA ILE A 12 6.79 -12.17 -11.87
C ILE A 12 6.27 -11.11 -12.84
N GLY A 13 7.05 -10.06 -13.05
CA GLY A 13 6.69 -8.96 -13.92
C GLY A 13 5.81 -7.91 -13.26
N ARG A 14 5.70 -6.78 -13.95
CA ARG A 14 5.01 -5.58 -13.46
C ARG A 14 3.49 -5.78 -13.36
N ASP A 15 2.89 -6.45 -14.33
CA ASP A 15 1.44 -6.66 -14.36
C ASP A 15 0.97 -7.57 -13.23
N ALA A 16 1.69 -8.67 -12.98
CA ALA A 16 1.40 -9.54 -11.85
C ALA A 16 1.60 -8.83 -10.50
N ALA A 17 2.60 -7.96 -10.37
CA ALA A 17 2.80 -7.13 -9.19
C ALA A 17 1.62 -6.17 -8.97
N LYS A 18 1.10 -5.54 -10.01
CA LYS A 18 -0.09 -4.68 -9.96
C LYS A 18 -1.35 -5.45 -9.59
N GLN A 19 -1.48 -6.69 -10.06
CA GLN A 19 -2.60 -7.57 -9.65
C GLN A 19 -2.55 -7.90 -8.16
N LEU A 20 -1.36 -8.15 -7.60
CA LEU A 20 -1.19 -8.32 -6.15
C LEU A 20 -1.61 -7.07 -5.38
N LEU A 21 -1.23 -5.87 -5.85
CA LEU A 21 -1.68 -4.61 -5.26
C LEU A 21 -3.20 -4.47 -5.26
N SER A 22 -3.85 -4.86 -6.36
CA SER A 22 -5.31 -4.78 -6.46
C SER A 22 -6.02 -5.76 -5.53
N GLY A 23 -5.45 -6.94 -5.32
CA GLY A 23 -6.11 -8.03 -4.60
C GLY A 23 -5.82 -8.09 -3.10
N ALA A 24 -4.67 -7.58 -2.65
CA ALA A 24 -4.31 -7.67 -1.25
C ALA A 24 -5.14 -6.72 -0.36
N ARG A 25 -5.45 -7.17 0.83
CA ARG A 25 -6.26 -6.40 1.79
C ARG A 25 -5.42 -5.59 2.77
N ILE A 26 -4.20 -6.02 3.02
CA ILE A 26 -3.26 -5.33 3.93
C ILE A 26 -1.95 -5.14 3.19
N GLY A 27 -1.42 -3.95 3.26
CA GLY A 27 -0.07 -3.63 2.81
C GLY A 27 0.80 -3.17 3.97
N ILE A 28 2.10 -3.27 3.80
CA ILE A 28 3.09 -2.78 4.76
C ILE A 28 3.66 -1.47 4.21
N LEU A 29 3.40 -0.38 4.90
CA LEU A 29 4.00 0.92 4.62
C LEU A 29 5.27 1.08 5.44
N ALA A 30 6.38 1.33 4.78
CA ALA A 30 7.66 1.66 5.41
C ALA A 30 8.04 3.11 5.09
N VAL A 31 8.39 3.85 6.13
CA VAL A 31 8.80 5.26 6.07
C VAL A 31 10.14 5.45 6.78
N ASN A 32 10.78 6.59 6.55
CA ASN A 32 11.98 6.98 7.28
C ASN A 32 11.57 7.47 8.66
N GLY A 33 11.79 6.64 9.68
CA GLY A 33 11.46 6.95 11.06
C GLY A 33 12.56 7.73 11.77
N ASP A 34 12.42 7.82 13.09
CA ASP A 34 13.35 8.57 13.94
C ASP A 34 14.69 7.85 14.09
N ASP A 35 15.74 8.63 14.31
CA ASP A 35 17.09 8.14 14.60
C ASP A 35 17.69 7.20 13.54
N GLY A 36 17.23 7.36 12.29
CA GLY A 36 17.68 6.52 11.17
C GLY A 36 17.05 5.15 11.10
N TYR A 37 16.11 4.84 11.98
CA TYR A 37 15.36 3.59 11.91
C TYR A 37 14.24 3.66 10.86
N PRO A 38 14.11 2.68 9.96
CA PRO A 38 12.91 2.56 9.16
C PRO A 38 11.73 2.17 10.07
N TYR A 39 10.58 2.80 9.85
CA TYR A 39 9.34 2.49 10.54
C TYR A 39 8.37 1.84 9.58
N ALA A 40 7.90 0.64 9.89
CA ALA A 40 7.03 -0.14 9.02
C ALA A 40 5.77 -0.58 9.76
N VAL A 41 4.60 -0.35 9.15
CA VAL A 41 3.30 -0.68 9.74
C VAL A 41 2.37 -1.31 8.72
N PRO A 42 1.53 -2.30 9.11
CA PRO A 42 0.45 -2.79 8.27
C PRO A 42 -0.66 -1.74 8.19
N ILE A 43 -1.19 -1.54 6.99
CA ILE A 43 -2.29 -0.61 6.74
C ILE A 43 -3.30 -1.18 5.74
N ASN A 44 -4.54 -0.73 5.85
CA ASN A 44 -5.54 -0.87 4.81
C ASN A 44 -5.32 0.21 3.75
N TYR A 45 -5.57 -0.12 2.49
CA TYR A 45 -5.28 0.77 1.38
C TYR A 45 -6.21 0.54 0.19
N LEU A 46 -6.23 1.50 -0.71
CA LEU A 46 -6.84 1.41 -2.02
C LEU A 46 -5.78 1.64 -3.10
N TYR A 47 -5.69 0.76 -4.08
CA TYR A 47 -4.87 0.95 -5.27
C TYR A 47 -5.74 1.39 -6.44
N ASP A 48 -5.38 2.48 -7.09
CA ASP A 48 -6.00 2.96 -8.32
C ASP A 48 -5.03 2.71 -9.49
N PRO A 49 -5.32 1.70 -10.34
CA PRO A 49 -4.47 1.39 -11.49
C PRO A 49 -4.54 2.46 -12.59
N GLY A 50 -5.60 3.26 -12.64
CA GLY A 50 -5.79 4.30 -13.65
C GLY A 50 -4.79 5.44 -13.52
N CYS A 51 -4.49 5.85 -12.30
CA CYS A 51 -3.50 6.90 -12.01
C CYS A 51 -2.22 6.39 -11.34
N GLU A 52 -2.09 5.09 -11.14
CA GLU A 52 -0.96 4.43 -10.47
C GLU A 52 -0.68 5.02 -9.07
N LYS A 53 -1.74 5.13 -8.27
CA LYS A 53 -1.68 5.67 -6.91
C LYS A 53 -2.18 4.67 -5.88
N ILE A 54 -1.60 4.76 -4.67
CA ILE A 54 -2.07 4.05 -3.49
C ILE A 54 -2.59 5.08 -2.50
N TYR A 55 -3.79 4.85 -1.97
CA TYR A 55 -4.43 5.71 -0.98
C TYR A 55 -4.60 4.97 0.34
N PHE A 56 -4.38 5.69 1.43
CA PHE A 56 -4.66 5.19 2.77
C PHE A 56 -5.03 6.35 3.69
N HIS A 57 -5.53 6.04 4.87
CA HIS A 57 -5.88 7.04 5.84
C HIS A 57 -5.15 6.81 7.17
N GLY A 58 -5.08 7.86 7.96
CA GLY A 58 -4.54 7.84 9.31
C GLY A 58 -5.03 9.02 10.13
N ALA A 59 -4.52 9.13 11.33
CA ALA A 59 -4.74 10.32 12.16
C ALA A 59 -3.92 11.51 11.64
N LYS A 60 -4.31 12.71 12.05
CA LYS A 60 -3.60 13.98 11.75
C LYS A 60 -2.38 14.21 12.67
N ALA A 61 -1.88 13.18 13.30
CA ALA A 61 -0.72 13.20 14.19
C ALA A 61 -0.13 11.80 14.33
N GLY A 62 1.06 11.70 14.89
CA GLY A 62 1.74 10.45 15.20
C GLY A 62 2.94 10.16 14.31
N HIS A 63 3.66 9.07 14.60
CA HIS A 63 4.95 8.75 13.98
C HIS A 63 4.88 8.71 12.45
N LYS A 64 3.89 8.02 11.90
CA LYS A 64 3.68 7.93 10.45
C LYS A 64 3.45 9.30 9.81
N TYR A 65 2.60 10.12 10.42
CA TYR A 65 2.30 11.48 9.96
C TYR A 65 3.55 12.37 9.92
N ASP A 66 4.32 12.35 11.02
CA ASP A 66 5.53 13.15 11.15
C ASP A 66 6.62 12.67 10.18
N ALA A 67 6.81 11.36 10.06
CA ALA A 67 7.79 10.77 9.15
C ALA A 67 7.51 11.12 7.67
N ILE A 68 6.27 11.04 7.24
CA ILE A 68 5.87 11.41 5.86
C ILE A 68 6.02 12.91 5.64
N THR A 69 5.76 13.73 6.64
CA THR A 69 5.97 15.18 6.56
C THR A 69 7.44 15.52 6.40
N ALA A 70 8.33 14.81 7.09
CA ALA A 70 9.77 15.03 7.04
C ALA A 70 10.42 14.47 5.76
N CYS A 71 9.94 13.33 5.26
CA CYS A 71 10.45 12.69 4.06
C CYS A 71 9.33 11.96 3.31
N ASP A 72 9.10 12.36 2.08
CA ASP A 72 8.03 11.82 1.24
C ASP A 72 8.33 10.47 0.59
N LYS A 73 9.59 10.03 0.61
CA LYS A 73 10.00 8.75 0.02
C LYS A 73 9.58 7.59 0.91
N VAL A 74 8.79 6.69 0.34
CA VAL A 74 8.25 5.54 1.05
C VAL A 74 8.44 4.25 0.27
N CYS A 75 8.36 3.14 0.99
CA CYS A 75 8.25 1.80 0.42
C CYS A 75 6.93 1.19 0.86
N PHE A 76 6.25 0.53 -0.07
CA PHE A 76 4.98 -0.14 0.19
C PHE A 76 5.04 -1.57 -0.34
N THR A 77 4.72 -2.55 0.50
CA THR A 77 4.83 -3.96 0.15
C THR A 77 3.52 -4.70 0.41
N VAL A 78 3.16 -5.55 -0.54
CA VAL A 78 2.08 -6.52 -0.38
C VAL A 78 2.58 -7.91 -0.72
N TYR A 79 1.90 -8.92 -0.23
CA TYR A 79 2.15 -10.32 -0.59
C TYR A 79 0.83 -11.07 -0.75
N GLY A 80 0.89 -12.11 -1.57
CA GLY A 80 -0.24 -12.99 -1.81
C GLY A 80 -0.33 -14.13 -0.80
N GLU A 81 -1.23 -15.06 -1.04
CA GLU A 81 -1.37 -16.24 -0.21
C GLU A 81 -0.12 -17.13 -0.33
N GLU A 82 0.25 -17.72 0.79
CA GLU A 82 1.28 -18.71 0.89
C GLU A 82 0.73 -20.07 0.41
N VAL A 83 1.41 -20.67 -0.57
CA VAL A 83 1.11 -22.03 -1.01
C VAL A 83 2.24 -22.97 -0.58
N ILE A 84 1.92 -23.93 0.28
CA ILE A 84 2.88 -24.95 0.71
C ILE A 84 2.86 -26.09 -0.31
N ARG A 85 4.04 -26.44 -0.81
CA ARG A 85 4.26 -27.61 -1.69
C ARG A 85 5.18 -28.56 -0.95
N GLU A 86 4.75 -29.82 -0.80
CA GLU A 86 5.50 -30.83 -0.04
C GLU A 86 6.91 -31.08 -0.60
N GLU A 87 7.08 -30.96 -1.91
CA GLU A 87 8.35 -31.13 -2.61
C GLU A 87 9.30 -29.94 -2.48
N ALA A 88 8.83 -28.81 -1.93
CA ALA A 88 9.60 -27.59 -1.78
C ALA A 88 9.93 -27.30 -0.32
N TRP A 89 11.19 -26.92 -0.02
CA TRP A 89 11.64 -26.55 1.33
C TRP A 89 11.17 -25.15 1.78
N ALA A 90 10.57 -24.37 0.91
CA ALA A 90 10.08 -23.05 1.24
C ALA A 90 8.68 -22.86 0.67
N PRO A 91 7.84 -22.07 1.34
CA PRO A 91 6.51 -21.76 0.85
C PRO A 91 6.61 -21.01 -0.48
N PHE A 92 5.65 -21.28 -1.35
CA PHE A 92 5.48 -20.53 -2.57
C PHE A 92 4.63 -19.30 -2.28
N VAL A 93 5.24 -18.12 -2.34
CA VAL A 93 4.56 -16.83 -2.11
C VAL A 93 5.05 -15.79 -3.09
N GLN A 94 4.11 -14.99 -3.59
CA GLN A 94 4.40 -13.83 -4.43
C GLN A 94 4.31 -12.56 -3.61
N SER A 95 5.16 -11.59 -3.92
CA SER A 95 5.14 -10.28 -3.29
C SER A 95 5.38 -9.18 -4.31
N ALA A 96 4.87 -7.99 -4.02
CA ALA A 96 5.16 -6.78 -4.77
C ALA A 96 5.75 -5.72 -3.84
N VAL A 97 6.76 -5.02 -4.33
CA VAL A 97 7.39 -3.91 -3.62
C VAL A 97 7.27 -2.65 -4.48
N VAL A 98 6.74 -1.61 -3.88
CA VAL A 98 6.56 -0.30 -4.48
C VAL A 98 7.49 0.70 -3.82
N PHE A 99 8.15 1.51 -4.61
CA PHE A 99 8.80 2.74 -4.17
C PHE A 99 8.04 3.92 -4.74
N GLY A 100 7.81 4.93 -3.93
CA GLY A 100 7.06 6.10 -4.35
C GLY A 100 7.18 7.27 -3.39
N ARG A 101 6.40 8.29 -3.68
CA ARG A 101 6.31 9.50 -2.86
C ARG A 101 4.93 9.62 -2.25
N CYS A 102 4.93 9.78 -0.94
CA CYS A 102 3.71 9.89 -0.14
C CYS A 102 3.44 11.35 0.23
N ARG A 103 2.20 11.78 0.03
CA ARG A 103 1.75 13.13 0.37
C ARG A 103 0.46 13.08 1.16
N LYS A 104 0.29 14.08 2.01
CA LYS A 104 -1.00 14.36 2.64
C LYS A 104 -1.94 14.98 1.60
N MET A 105 -3.16 14.48 1.53
CA MET A 105 -4.20 15.03 0.65
C MET A 105 -4.92 16.16 1.37
N GLU A 106 -5.29 17.18 0.61
CA GLU A 106 -6.16 18.26 1.10
C GLU A 106 -7.60 17.75 1.28
N ALA A 107 -8.34 18.36 2.21
CA ALA A 107 -9.73 18.03 2.47
C ALA A 107 -10.64 18.66 1.38
N THR A 108 -10.81 17.94 0.28
CA THR A 108 -11.66 18.34 -0.84
C THR A 108 -12.78 17.31 -1.04
N PRO A 109 -13.85 17.64 -1.81
CA PRO A 109 -14.87 16.64 -2.16
C PRO A 109 -14.30 15.39 -2.84
N GLU A 110 -13.26 15.53 -3.66
CA GLU A 110 -12.56 14.41 -4.32
C GLU A 110 -11.86 13.52 -3.29
N THR A 111 -11.25 14.10 -2.28
CA THR A 111 -10.61 13.37 -1.17
C THR A 111 -11.64 12.57 -0.38
N VAL A 112 -12.81 13.13 -0.11
CA VAL A 112 -13.92 12.43 0.56
C VAL A 112 -14.42 11.27 -0.30
N LYS A 113 -14.52 11.47 -1.61
CA LYS A 113 -14.88 10.40 -2.56
C LYS A 113 -13.87 9.25 -2.53
N THR A 114 -12.57 9.56 -2.51
CA THR A 114 -11.50 8.57 -2.40
C THR A 114 -11.55 7.82 -1.08
N LEU A 115 -11.80 8.52 0.04
CA LEU A 115 -12.00 7.90 1.35
C LEU A 115 -13.18 6.92 1.34
N LYS A 116 -14.28 7.29 0.69
CA LYS A 116 -15.44 6.39 0.52
C LYS A 116 -15.08 5.16 -0.31
N GLN A 117 -14.36 5.31 -1.40
CA GLN A 117 -13.88 4.18 -2.22
C GLN A 117 -12.97 3.24 -1.43
N LEU A 118 -12.07 3.80 -0.60
CA LEU A 118 -11.24 3.03 0.32
C LEU A 118 -12.11 2.24 1.32
N ALA A 119 -13.08 2.90 1.95
CA ALA A 119 -13.98 2.25 2.89
C ALA A 119 -14.78 1.11 2.23
N MET A 120 -15.28 1.33 1.02
CA MET A 120 -16.08 0.33 0.28
C MET A 120 -15.30 -0.93 -0.10
N LYS A 121 -13.99 -0.88 -0.17
CA LYS A 121 -13.14 -2.07 -0.36
C LYS A 121 -13.28 -3.06 0.81
N TYR A 122 -13.47 -2.56 2.03
CA TYR A 122 -13.49 -3.34 3.28
C TYR A 122 -14.89 -3.52 3.85
N TYR A 123 -15.76 -2.53 3.64
CA TYR A 123 -17.12 -2.48 4.13
C TYR A 123 -18.05 -2.17 2.95
N PRO A 124 -18.56 -3.20 2.25
CA PRO A 124 -19.29 -3.00 0.99
C PRO A 124 -20.67 -2.36 1.15
N GLU A 125 -21.17 -2.17 2.36
CA GLU A 125 -22.42 -1.46 2.60
C GLU A 125 -22.21 0.05 2.60
N GLU A 126 -22.70 0.70 1.55
CA GLU A 126 -22.55 2.14 1.33
C GLU A 126 -23.07 2.99 2.49
N ALA A 127 -24.23 2.60 3.05
CA ALA A 127 -24.83 3.32 4.18
C ALA A 127 -23.96 3.32 5.45
N ILE A 128 -23.20 2.24 5.69
CA ILE A 128 -22.25 2.16 6.81
C ILE A 128 -21.06 3.08 6.55
N ALA A 129 -20.51 3.04 5.35
CA ALA A 129 -19.39 3.92 4.95
C ALA A 129 -19.77 5.38 5.07
N ASP A 130 -20.93 5.79 4.57
CA ASP A 130 -21.42 7.16 4.63
C ASP A 130 -21.59 7.65 6.08
N ARG A 131 -22.16 6.84 6.95
CA ARG A 131 -22.33 7.19 8.38
C ARG A 131 -20.98 7.38 9.09
N GLU A 132 -20.00 6.50 8.84
CA GLU A 132 -18.69 6.61 9.47
C GLU A 132 -17.92 7.83 8.94
N ILE A 133 -18.03 8.15 7.67
CA ILE A 133 -17.40 9.35 7.09
C ILE A 133 -18.04 10.61 7.65
N GLU A 134 -19.36 10.66 7.78
CA GLU A 134 -20.07 11.78 8.38
C GLU A 134 -19.66 11.99 9.85
N LYS A 135 -19.53 10.90 10.61
CA LYS A 135 -19.17 10.93 12.03
C LYS A 135 -17.71 11.27 12.29
N SER A 136 -16.79 10.70 11.52
CA SER A 136 -15.35 10.67 11.84
C SER A 136 -14.46 11.21 10.72
N GLY A 137 -14.99 11.51 9.55
CA GLY A 137 -14.20 11.87 8.37
C GLY A 137 -13.33 13.10 8.54
N GLN A 138 -13.73 14.07 9.36
CA GLN A 138 -12.95 15.28 9.63
C GLN A 138 -11.69 15.01 10.48
N ALA A 139 -11.68 13.94 11.28
CA ALA A 139 -10.54 13.55 12.09
C ALA A 139 -9.49 12.76 11.28
N VAL A 140 -9.82 12.37 10.08
CA VAL A 140 -9.01 11.49 9.22
C VAL A 140 -8.12 12.35 8.32
N GLN A 141 -6.84 11.97 8.23
CA GLN A 141 -5.92 12.43 7.19
C GLN A 141 -5.84 11.37 6.10
N MET A 142 -6.17 11.76 4.88
CA MET A 142 -5.90 10.94 3.69
C MET A 142 -4.49 11.18 3.18
N PHE A 143 -3.87 10.09 2.72
CA PHE A 143 -2.55 10.10 2.09
C PHE A 143 -2.63 9.46 0.71
N GLU A 144 -1.82 9.96 -0.21
CA GLU A 144 -1.60 9.33 -1.51
C GLU A 144 -0.13 9.00 -1.73
N ILE A 145 0.14 7.86 -2.33
CA ILE A 145 1.47 7.47 -2.81
C ILE A 145 1.45 7.50 -4.33
N ASP A 146 2.27 8.36 -4.92
CA ASP A 146 2.59 8.29 -6.35
C ASP A 146 3.63 7.19 -6.55
N ILE A 147 3.29 6.15 -7.33
CA ILE A 147 4.18 5.03 -7.60
C ILE A 147 5.25 5.45 -8.60
N GLU A 148 6.51 5.43 -8.18
CA GLU A 148 7.66 5.66 -9.07
C GLU A 148 8.21 4.36 -9.65
N TYR A 149 8.16 3.27 -8.89
CA TYR A 149 8.71 1.98 -9.29
C TYR A 149 8.01 0.83 -8.58
N ILE A 150 7.71 -0.22 -9.32
CA ILE A 150 7.10 -1.45 -8.79
C ILE A 150 7.82 -2.66 -9.32
N THR A 151 8.10 -3.61 -8.44
CA THR A 151 8.59 -4.95 -8.79
C THR A 151 7.76 -6.00 -8.10
N GLY A 152 7.68 -7.17 -8.72
CA GLY A 152 7.07 -8.35 -8.12
C GLY A 152 7.98 -9.55 -8.23
N LYS A 153 7.97 -10.38 -7.20
CA LYS A 153 8.81 -11.55 -7.17
C LYS A 153 8.12 -12.73 -6.47
N CYS A 154 8.47 -13.95 -6.88
CA CYS A 154 8.13 -15.16 -6.13
C CYS A 154 9.33 -15.70 -5.34
N VAL A 155 9.05 -16.36 -4.21
CA VAL A 155 10.09 -16.96 -3.36
C VAL A 155 10.70 -18.16 -4.04
N GLN A 156 9.87 -19.00 -4.66
CA GLN A 156 10.30 -20.19 -5.41
C GLN A 156 10.26 -19.92 -6.92
N GLU A 157 11.14 -20.63 -7.65
CA GLU A 157 11.05 -20.70 -9.11
C GLU A 157 9.90 -21.65 -9.50
N LYS A 158 9.17 -21.28 -10.54
CA LYS A 158 8.10 -22.11 -11.11
C LYS A 158 8.67 -23.30 -11.84
#